data_0cd665173e70212db759f8caace50fd1
#
_entry.id   0cd665173e70212db759f8caace50fd1
#
_cell.length_a   1.000
_cell.length_b   1.000
_cell.length_c   1.000
_cell.angle_alpha   90.00
_cell.angle_beta   90.00
_cell.angle_gamma   90.00
#
_symmetry.space_group_name_H-M   'P 1'
#
loop_
_entity.id
_entity.type
_entity.pdbx_description
1 polymer ?
#
loop_
_entity_poly.entity_id
_entity_poly.type
_entity_poly.pdbx_seq_one_letter_code
_entity_poly.pdbx_strand_id
1 'polypeptide(L)'
;MYFKKITYENDMEILVTPANLVTFTGTVLAANVASADANGKKYIKSGTLIDSNGNIVKQTGGEGSETLTSVPVGVLYRTVDVDNGDMPCSLVVEGYLRADRVLDGFAESAITEIKTALPKITFR
;
A
#
# COMPACT_ATOMS: atom_id res chain seq x y z
N MET A 1 -7.86 31.49 -27.04
CA MET A 1 -7.17 31.10 -25.80
C MET A 1 -7.24 29.61 -25.63
N TYR A 2 -6.12 29.00 -25.34
CA TYR A 2 -6.02 27.55 -25.17
C TYR A 2 -6.00 27.21 -23.68
N PHE A 3 -6.91 26.34 -23.24
CA PHE A 3 -6.95 25.85 -21.88
C PHE A 3 -6.59 24.37 -21.87
N LYS A 4 -5.59 24.02 -21.09
CA LYS A 4 -5.24 22.64 -20.84
C LYS A 4 -5.94 22.22 -19.54
N LYS A 5 -6.85 21.26 -19.65
CA LYS A 5 -7.48 20.68 -18.47
C LYS A 5 -6.56 19.63 -17.88
N ILE A 6 -6.12 19.85 -16.65
CA ILE A 6 -5.34 18.89 -15.91
C ILE A 6 -6.26 18.27 -14.84
N THR A 7 -6.44 16.97 -14.92
CA THR A 7 -7.18 16.24 -13.89
C THR A 7 -6.17 15.65 -12.90
N TYR A 8 -6.27 16.09 -11.66
CA TYR A 8 -5.45 15.53 -10.57
C TYR A 8 -6.25 14.44 -9.89
N GLU A 9 -5.70 13.23 -9.91
CA GLU A 9 -6.20 12.16 -9.04
C GLU A 9 -5.43 12.26 -7.74
N ASN A 10 -6.12 12.57 -6.67
CA ASN A 10 -5.52 12.58 -5.35
C ASN A 10 -5.28 11.16 -4.89
N ASP A 11 -4.09 10.92 -4.35
CA ASP A 11 -3.85 9.69 -3.63
C ASP A 11 -4.83 9.57 -2.47
N MET A 12 -5.25 8.33 -2.21
CA MET A 12 -6.07 8.06 -1.06
C MET A 12 -5.30 8.48 0.20
N GLU A 13 -5.87 9.38 0.98
CA GLU A 13 -5.25 9.81 2.23
C GLU A 13 -5.28 8.68 3.25
N ILE A 14 -4.13 8.17 3.61
CA ILE A 14 -3.99 7.07 4.54
C ILE A 14 -3.61 7.51 5.95
N LEU A 15 -3.20 8.77 6.14
CA LEU A 15 -2.82 9.28 7.45
C LEU A 15 -4.03 9.78 8.23
N VAL A 16 -4.13 9.38 9.49
CA VAL A 16 -5.04 10.03 10.44
C VAL A 16 -4.46 11.37 10.86
N THR A 17 -3.15 11.37 11.14
CA THR A 17 -2.38 12.55 11.48
C THR A 17 -0.93 12.33 11.03
N PRO A 18 -0.18 13.40 10.68
CA PRO A 18 1.23 13.26 10.33
C PRO A 18 2.15 13.12 11.55
N ALA A 19 1.60 13.14 12.78
CA ALA A 19 2.40 12.99 13.99
C ALA A 19 3.12 11.64 14.00
N ASN A 20 4.39 11.66 14.41
CA ASN A 20 5.24 10.47 14.55
C ASN A 20 5.41 9.64 13.28
N LEU A 21 5.20 10.24 12.12
CA LEU A 21 5.36 9.55 10.84
C LEU A 21 6.83 9.24 10.56
N VAL A 22 7.16 7.98 10.34
CA VAL A 22 8.48 7.54 9.94
C VAL A 22 8.35 6.71 8.67
N THR A 23 9.12 7.06 7.65
CA THR A 23 9.15 6.33 6.39
C THR A 23 10.56 5.88 6.05
N PHE A 24 10.68 4.72 5.41
CA PHE A 24 11.93 4.23 4.84
C PHE A 24 11.76 4.01 3.34
N THR A 25 12.86 4.17 2.62
CA THR A 25 12.87 3.90 1.19
C THR A 25 12.81 2.41 0.93
N GLY A 26 11.96 2.01 -0.02
CA GLY A 26 11.86 0.64 -0.49
C GLY A 26 11.75 0.62 -2.01
N THR A 27 11.53 -0.55 -2.55
CA THR A 27 11.30 -0.74 -3.99
C THR A 27 10.06 -1.58 -4.18
N VAL A 28 9.18 -1.17 -5.10
CA VAL A 28 8.02 -1.99 -5.50
C VAL A 28 8.30 -2.57 -6.88
N LEU A 29 7.93 -3.84 -7.06
CA LEU A 29 8.18 -4.55 -8.30
C LEU A 29 7.06 -4.33 -9.31
N ALA A 30 7.43 -4.09 -10.56
CA ALA A 30 6.46 -3.94 -11.65
C ALA A 30 5.64 -5.22 -11.86
N ALA A 31 6.19 -6.38 -11.52
CA ALA A 31 5.50 -7.67 -11.62
C ALA A 31 4.24 -7.76 -10.76
N ASN A 32 4.07 -6.88 -9.76
CA ASN A 32 2.85 -6.83 -8.95
C ASN A 32 1.61 -6.44 -9.77
N VAL A 33 1.82 -5.76 -10.90
CA VAL A 33 0.72 -5.33 -11.78
C VAL A 33 0.92 -6.01 -13.12
N ALA A 34 0.15 -7.08 -13.37
CA ALA A 34 0.29 -7.89 -14.57
C ALA A 34 -0.28 -7.21 -15.82
N SER A 35 -1.30 -6.36 -15.65
CA SER A 35 -1.96 -5.70 -16.77
C SER A 35 -2.26 -4.25 -16.43
N ALA A 36 -2.20 -3.38 -17.44
CA ALA A 36 -2.52 -1.97 -17.29
C ALA A 36 -4.02 -1.76 -17.06
N ASP A 37 -4.37 -0.63 -16.45
CA ASP A 37 -5.75 -0.21 -16.26
C ASP A 37 -6.38 0.29 -17.59
N ALA A 38 -7.60 0.82 -17.52
CA ALA A 38 -8.32 1.32 -18.69
C ALA A 38 -7.58 2.48 -19.40
N ASN A 39 -6.69 3.18 -18.70
CA ASN A 39 -5.90 4.28 -19.24
C ASN A 39 -4.49 3.85 -19.70
N GLY A 40 -4.21 2.56 -19.71
CA GLY A 40 -2.91 2.03 -20.09
C GLY A 40 -1.82 2.23 -19.03
N LYS A 41 -2.20 2.44 -17.78
CA LYS A 41 -1.27 2.72 -16.68
C LYS A 41 -1.24 1.58 -15.67
N LYS A 42 -0.06 1.38 -15.08
CA LYS A 42 0.16 0.40 -14.03
C LYS A 42 0.52 1.14 -12.75
N TYR A 43 -0.40 1.18 -11.81
CA TYR A 43 -0.22 1.87 -10.53
C TYR A 43 -0.30 0.90 -9.37
N ILE A 44 0.53 1.14 -8.37
CA ILE A 44 0.36 0.54 -7.04
C ILE A 44 -0.08 1.67 -6.12
N LYS A 45 -1.28 1.55 -5.58
CA LYS A 45 -1.93 2.63 -4.82
C LYS A 45 -1.33 2.79 -3.43
N SER A 46 -1.36 4.03 -2.92
CA SER A 46 -1.01 4.30 -1.52
C SER A 46 -1.89 3.47 -0.59
N GLY A 47 -1.34 3.07 0.54
CA GLY A 47 -2.03 2.21 1.49
C GLY A 47 -1.84 0.73 1.24
N THR A 48 -1.13 0.34 0.18
CA THR A 48 -0.81 -1.06 -0.11
C THR A 48 0.29 -1.56 0.81
N LEU A 49 0.12 -2.76 1.36
CA LEU A 49 1.14 -3.41 2.18
C LEU A 49 2.21 -4.00 1.29
N ILE A 50 3.47 -3.72 1.61
CA ILE A 50 4.62 -4.17 0.83
C ILE A 50 5.54 -5.00 1.72
N ASP A 51 6.06 -6.11 1.18
CA ASP A 51 7.01 -6.96 1.89
C ASP A 51 8.46 -6.56 1.62
N SER A 52 9.41 -7.29 2.21
CA SER A 52 10.84 -7.00 2.07
C SER A 52 11.38 -7.21 0.65
N ASN A 53 10.67 -7.97 -0.17
CA ASN A 53 11.05 -8.23 -1.57
C ASN A 53 10.43 -7.25 -2.56
N GLY A 54 9.60 -6.33 -2.08
CA GLY A 54 8.90 -5.37 -2.94
C GLY A 54 7.59 -5.90 -3.52
N ASN A 55 7.08 -7.02 -3.02
CA ASN A 55 5.81 -7.59 -3.46
C ASN A 55 4.65 -7.07 -2.63
N ILE A 56 3.48 -7.01 -3.25
CA ILE A 56 2.25 -6.66 -2.55
C ILE A 56 1.86 -7.81 -1.62
N VAL A 57 1.58 -7.49 -0.36
CA VAL A 57 1.10 -8.46 0.62
C VAL A 57 -0.41 -8.59 0.46
N LYS A 58 -0.87 -9.81 0.25
CA LYS A 58 -2.30 -10.14 0.09
C LYS A 58 -2.69 -11.18 1.11
N GLN A 59 -3.99 -11.37 1.30
CA GLN A 59 -4.47 -12.47 2.12
C GLN A 59 -4.72 -13.70 1.28
N THR A 60 -4.56 -14.86 1.89
CA THR A 60 -4.82 -16.17 1.30
C THR A 60 -5.41 -17.08 2.35
N GLY A 61 -6.01 -18.19 1.95
CA GLY A 61 -6.61 -19.17 2.84
C GLY A 61 -8.13 -19.15 2.84
N GLY A 62 -8.72 -20.06 3.60
CA GLY A 62 -10.17 -20.18 3.69
C GLY A 62 -10.79 -19.23 4.71
N GLU A 63 -12.11 -19.11 4.66
CA GLU A 63 -12.87 -18.26 5.55
C GLU A 63 -12.61 -18.64 7.02
N GLY A 64 -12.25 -17.66 7.84
CA GLY A 64 -11.93 -17.84 9.25
C GLY A 64 -10.48 -18.24 9.53
N SER A 65 -9.70 -18.56 8.51
CA SER A 65 -8.29 -18.93 8.64
C SER A 65 -7.41 -18.24 7.59
N GLU A 66 -7.78 -17.04 7.21
CA GLU A 66 -7.00 -16.24 6.29
C GLU A 66 -5.66 -15.87 6.89
N THR A 67 -4.63 -15.94 6.08
CA THR A 67 -3.27 -15.56 6.44
C THR A 67 -2.69 -14.68 5.35
N LEU A 68 -1.54 -14.07 5.61
CA LEU A 68 -0.88 -13.20 4.63
C LEU A 68 0.04 -14.01 3.73
N THR A 69 0.15 -13.59 2.46
CA THR A 69 1.06 -14.23 1.50
C THR A 69 2.53 -14.03 1.87
N SER A 70 2.82 -12.96 2.62
CA SER A 70 4.17 -12.63 3.09
C SER A 70 4.05 -11.66 4.27
N VAL A 71 5.17 -11.41 4.93
CA VAL A 71 5.21 -10.49 6.08
C VAL A 71 5.40 -9.07 5.57
N PRO A 72 4.44 -8.14 5.84
CA PRO A 72 4.61 -6.75 5.44
C PRO A 72 5.71 -6.07 6.26
N VAL A 73 6.50 -5.23 5.59
CA VAL A 73 7.53 -4.41 6.26
C VAL A 73 7.16 -2.93 6.31
N GLY A 74 6.13 -2.55 5.58
CA GLY A 74 5.63 -1.17 5.57
C GLY A 74 4.40 -1.02 4.71
N VAL A 75 3.84 0.19 4.75
CA VAL A 75 2.67 0.57 3.97
C VAL A 75 3.08 1.62 2.95
N LEU A 76 2.71 1.43 1.70
CA LEU A 76 3.07 2.37 0.63
C LEU A 76 2.48 3.76 0.92
N TYR A 77 3.33 4.77 1.02
CA TYR A 77 2.92 6.13 1.39
C TYR A 77 2.25 6.86 0.24
N ARG A 78 2.78 6.72 -0.97
CA ARG A 78 2.27 7.38 -2.18
C ARG A 78 2.07 6.37 -3.29
N THR A 79 1.07 6.61 -4.14
CA THR A 79 0.84 5.82 -5.34
C THR A 79 2.07 5.87 -6.24
N VAL A 80 2.48 4.72 -6.74
CA VAL A 80 3.68 4.56 -7.56
C VAL A 80 3.29 4.03 -8.94
N ASP A 81 3.85 4.66 -9.99
CA ASP A 81 3.69 4.23 -11.36
C ASP A 81 4.82 3.23 -11.69
N VAL A 82 4.45 2.01 -12.05
CA VAL A 82 5.39 0.95 -12.42
C VAL A 82 5.34 0.59 -13.90
N ASP A 83 4.85 1.50 -14.74
CA ASP A 83 4.78 1.27 -16.19
C ASP A 83 6.12 0.93 -16.81
N ASN A 84 7.19 1.54 -16.32
CA ASN A 84 8.54 1.43 -16.88
C ASN A 84 9.46 0.49 -16.09
N GLY A 85 8.91 -0.27 -15.16
CA GLY A 85 9.69 -1.22 -14.37
C GLY A 85 9.57 -0.98 -12.87
N ASP A 86 10.43 -1.63 -12.12
CA ASP A 86 10.46 -1.51 -10.66
C ASP A 86 10.81 -0.08 -10.26
N MET A 87 10.15 0.43 -9.23
CA MET A 87 10.27 1.83 -8.82
C MET A 87 10.60 1.94 -7.33
N PRO A 88 11.44 2.92 -6.96
CA PRO A 88 11.64 3.25 -5.55
C PRO A 88 10.36 3.85 -4.97
N CYS A 89 10.16 3.62 -3.69
CA CYS A 89 8.98 4.10 -2.98
C CYS A 89 9.32 4.45 -1.54
N SER A 90 8.37 5.13 -0.87
CA SER A 90 8.44 5.39 0.56
C SER A 90 7.46 4.48 1.28
N LEU A 91 7.95 3.74 2.28
CA LEU A 91 7.15 2.83 3.09
C LEU A 91 6.98 3.40 4.49
N VAL A 92 5.73 3.52 4.93
CA VAL A 92 5.42 3.94 6.29
C VAL A 92 5.70 2.78 7.24
N VAL A 93 6.56 2.99 8.21
CA VAL A 93 6.91 1.97 9.21
C VAL A 93 6.48 2.36 10.62
N GLU A 94 6.13 3.62 10.85
CA GLU A 94 5.61 4.13 12.11
C GLU A 94 4.66 5.29 11.84
N GLY A 95 3.55 5.35 12.57
CA GLY A 95 2.59 6.44 12.45
C GLY A 95 1.17 6.00 12.72
N TYR A 96 0.24 6.91 12.43
CA TYR A 96 -1.21 6.69 12.61
C TYR A 96 -1.88 6.64 11.24
N LEU A 97 -2.34 5.47 10.85
CA LEU A 97 -2.94 5.23 9.55
C LEU A 97 -4.44 4.93 9.67
N ARG A 98 -5.16 5.21 8.60
CA ARG A 98 -6.60 4.97 8.53
C ARG A 98 -6.87 3.48 8.26
N ALA A 99 -7.48 2.81 9.23
CA ALA A 99 -7.84 1.41 9.10
C ALA A 99 -8.81 1.16 7.95
N ASP A 100 -9.77 2.06 7.74
CA ASP A 100 -10.77 1.94 6.67
C ASP A 100 -10.17 1.97 5.26
N ARG A 101 -8.93 2.40 5.12
CA ARG A 101 -8.25 2.47 3.81
C ARG A 101 -7.14 1.45 3.68
N VAL A 102 -6.31 1.29 4.70
CA VAL A 102 -5.17 0.37 4.66
C VAL A 102 -5.60 -1.07 4.85
N LEU A 103 -6.56 -1.31 5.74
CA LEU A 103 -7.02 -2.65 6.09
C LEU A 103 -8.25 -3.09 5.30
N ASP A 104 -8.71 -2.27 4.37
CA ASP A 104 -9.88 -2.60 3.55
C ASP A 104 -9.64 -3.86 2.73
N GLY A 105 -10.61 -4.75 2.74
CA GLY A 105 -10.53 -6.02 2.02
C GLY A 105 -9.83 -7.16 2.77
N PHE A 106 -9.27 -6.90 3.96
CA PHE A 106 -8.64 -7.94 4.76
C PHE A 106 -9.62 -8.51 5.79
N ALA A 107 -9.58 -9.83 5.96
CA ALA A 107 -10.33 -10.49 7.01
C ALA A 107 -9.69 -10.24 8.39
N GLU A 108 -10.44 -10.43 9.45
CA GLU A 108 -10.00 -10.13 10.81
C GLU A 108 -8.74 -10.92 11.21
N SER A 109 -8.63 -12.17 10.81
CA SER A 109 -7.43 -12.97 11.06
C SER A 109 -6.20 -12.40 10.36
N ALA A 110 -6.34 -11.95 9.11
CA ALA A 110 -5.27 -11.29 8.38
C ALA A 110 -4.90 -9.94 9.00
N ILE A 111 -5.88 -9.18 9.46
CA ILE A 111 -5.66 -7.90 10.15
C ILE A 111 -4.83 -8.09 11.42
N THR A 112 -5.09 -9.15 12.17
CA THR A 112 -4.30 -9.49 13.37
C THR A 112 -2.83 -9.73 13.01
N GLU A 113 -2.57 -10.44 11.92
CA GLU A 113 -1.19 -10.66 11.44
C GLU A 113 -0.53 -9.35 10.99
N ILE A 114 -1.27 -8.47 10.32
CA ILE A 114 -0.77 -7.17 9.88
C ILE A 114 -0.34 -6.35 11.09
N LYS A 115 -1.18 -6.28 12.12
CA LYS A 115 -0.87 -5.52 13.34
C LYS A 115 0.33 -6.09 14.09
N THR A 116 0.50 -7.41 14.05
CA THR A 116 1.66 -8.08 14.66
C THR A 116 2.95 -7.76 13.90
N ALA A 117 2.87 -7.73 12.56
CA ALA A 117 4.04 -7.44 11.72
C ALA A 117 4.43 -5.96 11.74
N LEU A 118 3.47 -5.05 11.96
CA LEU A 118 3.69 -3.60 11.95
C LEU A 118 3.30 -3.00 13.32
N PRO A 119 4.05 -3.32 14.39
CA PRO A 119 3.66 -2.95 15.76
C PRO A 119 3.73 -1.45 16.04
N LYS A 120 4.50 -0.70 15.25
CA LYS A 120 4.65 0.76 15.43
C LYS A 120 3.63 1.57 14.64
N ILE A 121 2.79 0.93 13.85
CA ILE A 121 1.70 1.57 13.14
C ILE A 121 0.42 1.37 13.94
N THR A 122 -0.27 2.47 14.23
CA THR A 122 -1.59 2.44 14.87
C THR A 122 -2.64 2.67 13.79
N PHE A 123 -3.54 1.71 13.63
CA PHE A 123 -4.67 1.81 12.71
C PHE A 123 -5.88 2.33 13.46
N ARG A 124 -6.49 3.37 12.90
CA ARG A 124 -7.65 4.00 13.54
C ARG A 124 -8.86 4.12 12.64
#